data_7c442af1b8147776bb2dacb8d48182b6
#
_entry.id   7c442af1b8147776bb2dacb8d48182b6
#
_cell.length_a   1.000
_cell.length_b   1.000
_cell.length_c   1.000
_cell.angle_alpha   90.00
_cell.angle_beta   90.00
_cell.angle_gamma   90.00
#
_symmetry.space_group_name_H-M   'P 1'
#
loop_
_entity.id
_entity.type
_entity.pdbx_description
1 polymer ?
#
loop_
_entity_poly.entity_id
_entity_poly.type
_entity_poly.pdbx_seq_one_letter_code
_entity_poly.pdbx_strand_id
1 'polypeptide(L)'
;PFMQEQHLDPNGVVYGVLQPLRPNGNSQRNLEFGAALSSALNEWQLETWTRRDKRLKGSIAVTQEWPEAAIKEIERHAGNRDFIQVSLPPRSDEPLGRRRYWPIYRAAAEAGLPIGLHVSGVNGHSSTASGARPC
;
A
#
# COMPACT_ATOMS: atom_id res chain seq x y z
N PRO A 1 -17.17 -12.26 10.97
CA PRO A 1 -17.40 -13.63 11.35
C PRO A 1 -16.11 -14.44 11.38
N PHE A 2 -15.66 -15.12 10.30
CA PHE A 2 -14.54 -16.07 10.38
C PHE A 2 -13.24 -15.44 10.93
N MET A 3 -12.80 -14.31 10.38
CA MET A 3 -11.58 -13.62 10.86
C MET A 3 -11.72 -13.20 12.33
N GLN A 4 -12.87 -12.68 12.72
CA GLN A 4 -13.15 -12.29 14.10
C GLN A 4 -13.09 -13.50 15.03
N GLU A 5 -13.88 -14.52 14.76
CA GLU A 5 -14.04 -15.71 15.60
C GLU A 5 -12.79 -16.59 15.69
N GLN A 6 -12.04 -16.70 14.58
CA GLN A 6 -10.91 -17.62 14.50
C GLN A 6 -9.56 -16.94 14.76
N HIS A 7 -9.49 -15.62 14.66
CA HIS A 7 -8.21 -14.92 14.75
C HIS A 7 -8.21 -13.70 15.69
N LEU A 8 -9.11 -12.76 15.49
CA LEU A 8 -9.04 -11.50 16.25
C LEU A 8 -9.43 -11.69 17.71
N ASP A 9 -10.55 -12.35 17.99
CA ASP A 9 -11.08 -12.51 19.32
C ASP A 9 -10.25 -13.47 20.17
N PRO A 10 -9.89 -14.67 19.68
CA PRO A 10 -9.09 -15.62 20.49
C PRO A 10 -7.70 -15.10 20.83
N ASN A 11 -7.13 -14.23 19.99
CA ASN A 11 -5.79 -13.68 20.21
C ASN A 11 -5.81 -12.29 20.85
N GLY A 12 -6.96 -11.76 21.26
CA GLY A 12 -7.08 -10.47 21.90
C GLY A 12 -6.56 -9.31 21.02
N VAL A 13 -6.73 -9.42 19.68
CA VAL A 13 -6.22 -8.42 18.74
C VAL A 13 -6.95 -7.10 18.94
N VAL A 14 -6.23 -6.06 19.31
CA VAL A 14 -6.74 -4.70 19.49
C VAL A 14 -6.72 -3.94 18.16
N TYR A 15 -5.64 -4.09 17.38
CA TYR A 15 -5.49 -3.53 16.03
C TYR A 15 -4.81 -4.53 15.10
N GLY A 16 -5.36 -4.66 13.90
CA GLY A 16 -4.78 -5.44 12.82
C GLY A 16 -4.54 -4.55 11.59
N VAL A 17 -3.32 -4.55 11.07
CA VAL A 17 -2.97 -3.79 9.87
C VAL A 17 -3.08 -4.68 8.65
N LEU A 18 -3.95 -4.29 7.72
CA LEU A 18 -4.11 -5.00 6.45
C LEU A 18 -3.01 -4.59 5.48
N GLN A 19 -2.33 -5.58 4.93
CA GLN A 19 -1.32 -5.38 3.90
C GLN A 19 -1.80 -6.01 2.59
N PRO A 20 -2.05 -5.20 1.55
CA PRO A 20 -2.44 -5.70 0.25
C PRO A 20 -1.24 -6.35 -0.45
N LEU A 21 -1.20 -7.67 -0.47
CA LEU A 21 -0.09 -8.42 -1.05
C LEU A 21 -0.24 -8.61 -2.55
N ARG A 22 -1.35 -9.19 -2.99
CA ARG A 22 -1.66 -9.47 -4.41
C ARG A 22 -3.17 -9.64 -4.61
N PRO A 23 -3.70 -9.18 -5.75
CA PRO A 23 -3.03 -8.31 -6.74
C PRO A 23 -2.79 -6.91 -6.17
N ASN A 24 -1.78 -6.20 -6.67
CA ASN A 24 -1.57 -4.80 -6.33
C ASN A 24 -1.04 -4.02 -7.56
N GLY A 25 -1.16 -2.69 -7.53
CA GLY A 25 -0.81 -1.84 -8.67
C GLY A 25 0.68 -1.84 -8.99
N ASN A 26 1.53 -2.08 -8.01
CA ASN A 26 2.99 -2.06 -8.18
C ASN A 26 3.54 -3.26 -8.96
N SER A 27 2.75 -4.32 -9.14
CA SER A 27 3.14 -5.49 -9.94
C SER A 27 2.80 -5.35 -11.43
N GLN A 28 2.19 -4.23 -11.83
CA GLN A 28 1.69 -4.02 -13.19
C GLN A 28 2.67 -3.18 -14.02
N ARG A 29 2.96 -3.64 -15.24
CA ARG A 29 3.75 -2.87 -16.20
C ARG A 29 2.95 -1.74 -16.85
N ASN A 30 1.65 -1.94 -17.03
CA ASN A 30 0.74 -0.88 -17.46
C ASN A 30 0.39 -0.04 -16.24
N LEU A 31 0.86 1.21 -16.22
CA LEU A 31 0.73 2.09 -15.06
C LEU A 31 -0.72 2.55 -14.83
N GLU A 32 -1.50 2.76 -15.89
CA GLU A 32 -2.90 3.13 -15.80
C GLU A 32 -3.72 1.99 -15.17
N PHE A 33 -3.48 0.77 -15.62
CA PHE A 33 -4.10 -0.41 -15.01
C PHE A 33 -3.65 -0.59 -13.56
N GLY A 34 -2.35 -0.37 -13.29
CA GLY A 34 -1.79 -0.41 -11.94
C GLY A 34 -2.46 0.59 -11.00
N ALA A 35 -2.69 1.82 -11.46
CA ALA A 35 -3.36 2.86 -10.68
C ALA A 35 -4.83 2.50 -10.41
N ALA A 36 -5.56 2.04 -11.43
CA ALA A 36 -6.94 1.60 -11.28
C ALA A 36 -7.06 0.41 -10.30
N LEU A 37 -6.14 -0.55 -10.38
CA LEU A 37 -6.09 -1.70 -9.48
C LEU A 37 -5.80 -1.28 -8.05
N SER A 38 -4.87 -0.34 -7.82
CA SER A 38 -4.57 0.20 -6.50
C SER A 38 -5.80 0.88 -5.90
N SER A 39 -6.49 1.70 -6.68
CA SER A 39 -7.71 2.39 -6.25
C SER A 39 -8.83 1.40 -5.90
N ALA A 40 -9.08 0.42 -6.76
CA ALA A 40 -10.08 -0.64 -6.49
C ALA A 40 -9.75 -1.45 -5.24
N LEU A 41 -8.46 -1.74 -5.02
CA LEU A 41 -8.00 -2.46 -3.85
C LEU A 41 -8.21 -1.66 -2.55
N ASN A 42 -8.00 -0.34 -2.59
CA ASN A 42 -8.24 0.52 -1.44
C ASN A 42 -9.74 0.56 -1.08
N GLU A 43 -10.62 0.70 -2.07
CA GLU A 43 -12.07 0.62 -1.84
C GLU A 43 -12.49 -0.75 -1.29
N TRP A 44 -11.93 -1.83 -1.83
CA TRP A 44 -12.20 -3.18 -1.34
C TRP A 44 -11.78 -3.38 0.13
N GLN A 45 -10.63 -2.84 0.54
CA GLN A 45 -10.21 -2.86 1.95
C GLN A 45 -11.24 -2.17 2.84
N LEU A 46 -11.75 -1.00 2.43
CA LEU A 46 -12.76 -0.27 3.18
C LEU A 46 -14.06 -1.05 3.29
N GLU A 47 -14.60 -1.53 2.17
CA GLU A 47 -15.91 -2.18 2.12
C GLU A 47 -15.91 -3.56 2.79
N THR A 48 -14.86 -4.33 2.56
CA THR A 48 -14.82 -5.73 2.98
C THR A 48 -14.30 -5.89 4.40
N TRP A 49 -13.40 -5.01 4.86
CA TRP A 49 -12.67 -5.20 6.11
C TRP A 49 -12.87 -4.09 7.13
N THR A 50 -12.40 -2.88 6.87
CA THR A 50 -12.31 -1.84 7.91
C THR A 50 -13.68 -1.32 8.37
N ARG A 51 -14.65 -1.28 7.48
CA ARG A 51 -16.04 -0.91 7.85
C ARG A 51 -16.74 -1.98 8.68
N ARG A 52 -16.32 -3.25 8.52
CA ARG A 52 -16.93 -4.39 9.23
C ARG A 52 -16.33 -4.63 10.61
N ASP A 53 -15.05 -4.32 10.79
CA ASP A 53 -14.37 -4.40 12.08
C ASP A 53 -13.40 -3.24 12.25
N LYS A 54 -13.66 -2.37 13.22
CA LYS A 54 -12.88 -1.15 13.45
C LYS A 54 -11.48 -1.40 14.00
N ARG A 55 -11.19 -2.62 14.44
CA ARG A 55 -9.83 -3.05 14.79
C ARG A 55 -8.95 -3.19 13.55
N LEU A 56 -9.54 -3.46 12.38
CA LEU A 56 -8.79 -3.60 11.13
C LEU A 56 -8.55 -2.23 10.51
N LYS A 57 -7.30 -2.00 10.12
CA LYS A 57 -6.84 -0.77 9.49
C LYS A 57 -6.19 -1.09 8.16
N GLY A 58 -6.56 -0.35 7.11
CA GLY A 58 -6.01 -0.51 5.79
C GLY A 58 -4.64 0.15 5.61
N SER A 59 -3.95 -0.29 4.58
CA SER A 59 -2.76 0.35 4.05
C SER A 59 -3.08 0.85 2.64
N ILE A 60 -2.89 2.15 2.37
CA ILE A 60 -3.16 2.72 1.05
C ILE A 60 -2.20 2.10 0.04
N ALA A 61 -2.73 1.33 -0.88
CA ALA A 61 -1.98 0.82 -2.02
C ALA A 61 -1.85 1.92 -3.07
N VAL A 62 -0.66 2.09 -3.62
CA VAL A 62 -0.38 3.07 -4.68
C VAL A 62 0.48 2.44 -5.77
N THR A 63 0.50 3.04 -6.94
CA THR A 63 1.41 2.67 -8.04
C THR A 63 2.63 3.57 -7.97
N GLN A 64 3.66 3.13 -7.25
CA GLN A 64 4.84 3.96 -6.93
C GLN A 64 5.62 4.40 -8.16
N GLU A 65 5.59 3.63 -9.26
CA GLU A 65 6.28 3.98 -10.50
C GLU A 65 5.56 5.07 -11.31
N TRP A 66 4.37 5.49 -10.84
CA TRP A 66 3.64 6.65 -11.33
C TRP A 66 3.31 7.61 -10.18
N PRO A 67 4.27 8.46 -9.77
CA PRO A 67 4.12 9.32 -8.59
C PRO A 67 2.86 10.19 -8.59
N GLU A 68 2.47 10.73 -9.74
CA GLU A 68 1.29 11.60 -9.84
C GLU A 68 -0.02 10.85 -9.52
N ALA A 69 -0.14 9.61 -9.96
CA ALA A 69 -1.29 8.76 -9.62
C ALA A 69 -1.23 8.32 -8.15
N ALA A 70 -0.03 8.02 -7.64
CA ALA A 70 0.17 7.67 -6.25
C ALA A 70 -0.23 8.81 -5.30
N ILE A 71 0.15 10.05 -5.62
CA ILE A 71 -0.22 11.25 -4.85
C ILE A 71 -1.73 11.41 -4.81
N LYS A 72 -2.39 11.36 -5.97
CA LYS A 72 -3.86 11.48 -6.05
C LYS A 72 -4.58 10.44 -5.17
N GLU A 73 -4.06 9.23 -5.15
CA GLU A 73 -4.67 8.15 -4.35
C GLU A 73 -4.43 8.37 -2.84
N ILE A 74 -3.27 8.88 -2.44
CA ILE A 74 -3.00 9.26 -1.06
C ILE A 74 -3.92 10.41 -0.62
N GLU A 75 -4.00 11.47 -1.43
CA GLU A 75 -4.86 12.63 -1.16
C GLU A 75 -6.34 12.25 -1.07
N ARG A 76 -6.81 11.35 -1.93
CA ARG A 76 -8.17 10.82 -1.92
C ARG A 76 -8.54 10.18 -0.59
N HIS A 77 -7.60 9.55 0.08
CA HIS A 77 -7.82 8.88 1.36
C HIS A 77 -7.25 9.65 2.55
N ALA A 78 -6.72 10.85 2.35
CA ALA A 78 -6.22 11.70 3.42
C ALA A 78 -7.34 11.97 4.45
N GLY A 79 -7.02 11.83 5.73
CA GLY A 79 -7.98 12.01 6.83
C GLY A 79 -8.94 10.84 7.06
N ASN A 80 -8.96 9.82 6.20
CA ASN A 80 -9.75 8.61 6.45
C ASN A 80 -9.06 7.74 7.52
N ARG A 81 -9.66 7.68 8.71
CA ARG A 81 -9.11 6.97 9.87
C ARG A 81 -9.10 5.44 9.73
N ASP A 82 -9.66 4.91 8.66
CA ASP A 82 -9.61 3.49 8.35
C ASP A 82 -8.30 3.12 7.65
N PHE A 83 -7.52 4.10 7.15
CA PHE A 83 -6.16 3.93 6.68
C PHE A 83 -5.15 4.51 7.66
N ILE A 84 -4.04 3.80 7.89
CA ILE A 84 -3.01 4.20 8.86
C ILE A 84 -1.61 4.30 8.28
N GLN A 85 -1.41 3.94 7.04
CA GLN A 85 -0.14 4.04 6.34
C GLN A 85 -0.31 3.99 4.82
N VAL A 86 0.73 4.40 4.09
CA VAL A 86 0.89 4.14 2.67
C VAL A 86 1.79 2.92 2.50
N SER A 87 1.34 1.92 1.75
CA SER A 87 2.09 0.69 1.52
C SER A 87 2.91 0.78 0.23
N LEU A 88 4.22 0.62 0.35
CA LEU A 88 5.13 0.53 -0.77
C LEU A 88 5.89 -0.80 -0.75
N PRO A 89 6.11 -1.44 -1.89
CA PRO A 89 7.07 -2.52 -1.99
C PRO A 89 8.51 -1.97 -1.93
N PRO A 90 9.47 -2.71 -1.38
CA PRO A 90 10.88 -2.31 -1.39
C PRO A 90 11.51 -2.43 -2.80
N ARG A 91 10.82 -3.09 -3.72
CA ARG A 91 11.25 -3.26 -5.11
C ARG A 91 10.67 -2.16 -5.98
N SER A 92 11.53 -1.51 -6.74
CA SER A 92 11.23 -0.35 -7.59
C SER A 92 12.16 -0.32 -8.79
N ASP A 93 11.78 0.44 -9.81
CA ASP A 93 12.63 0.64 -11.01
C ASP A 93 13.96 1.32 -10.67
N GLU A 94 13.91 2.25 -9.72
CA GLU A 94 15.08 2.93 -9.17
C GLU A 94 15.14 2.79 -7.64
N PRO A 95 16.30 3.00 -7.01
CA PRO A 95 16.38 3.04 -5.55
C PRO A 95 15.36 4.00 -4.95
N LEU A 96 14.67 3.57 -3.88
CA LEU A 96 13.60 4.34 -3.24
C LEU A 96 14.04 5.73 -2.73
N GLY A 97 15.35 5.96 -2.52
CA GLY A 97 15.90 7.28 -2.19
C GLY A 97 15.96 8.27 -3.36
N ARG A 98 15.64 7.86 -4.59
CA ARG A 98 15.65 8.74 -5.76
C ARG A 98 14.57 9.80 -5.69
N ARG A 99 14.89 10.99 -6.22
CA ARG A 99 14.01 12.18 -6.20
C ARG A 99 12.64 11.95 -6.82
N ARG A 100 12.52 11.03 -7.77
CA ARG A 100 11.23 10.72 -8.41
C ARG A 100 10.19 10.22 -7.40
N TYR A 101 10.59 9.57 -6.30
CA TYR A 101 9.67 9.06 -5.28
C TYR A 101 9.39 10.06 -4.16
N TRP A 102 10.18 11.14 -4.02
CA TRP A 102 10.01 12.12 -2.96
C TRP A 102 8.62 12.77 -2.91
N PRO A 103 7.95 13.05 -4.06
CA PRO A 103 6.59 13.57 -4.02
C PRO A 103 5.60 12.64 -3.31
N ILE A 104 5.75 11.32 -3.45
CA ILE A 104 4.93 10.31 -2.75
C ILE A 104 5.16 10.42 -1.24
N TYR A 105 6.42 10.52 -0.81
CA TYR A 105 6.77 10.65 0.62
C TYR A 105 6.24 11.94 1.22
N ARG A 106 6.28 13.03 0.45
CA ARG A 106 5.72 14.31 0.85
C ARG A 106 4.21 14.21 1.03
N ALA A 107 3.49 13.68 0.06
CA ALA A 107 2.04 13.50 0.14
C ALA A 107 1.63 12.63 1.35
N ALA A 108 2.36 11.55 1.61
CA ALA A 108 2.14 10.72 2.79
C ALA A 108 2.37 11.51 4.09
N ALA A 109 3.46 12.27 4.18
CA ALA A 109 3.77 13.09 5.35
C ALA A 109 2.73 14.20 5.59
N GLU A 110 2.28 14.88 4.54
CA GLU A 110 1.22 15.90 4.60
C GLU A 110 -0.12 15.30 5.03
N ALA A 111 -0.40 14.06 4.63
CA ALA A 111 -1.56 13.29 5.10
C ALA A 111 -1.39 12.72 6.53
N GLY A 112 -0.23 12.88 7.15
CA GLY A 112 0.09 12.32 8.48
C GLY A 112 0.22 10.80 8.48
N LEU A 113 0.54 10.19 7.34
CA LEU A 113 0.63 8.75 7.16
C LEU A 113 2.10 8.29 7.05
N PRO A 114 2.54 7.31 7.83
CA PRO A 114 3.84 6.69 7.65
C PRO A 114 3.89 5.86 6.37
N ILE A 115 5.10 5.65 5.85
CA ILE A 115 5.36 4.70 4.78
C ILE A 115 5.63 3.32 5.38
N GLY A 116 4.82 2.34 5.02
CA GLY A 116 5.02 0.94 5.34
C GLY A 116 5.70 0.22 4.17
N LEU A 117 6.92 -0.29 4.39
CA LEU A 117 7.60 -1.12 3.40
C LEU A 117 7.30 -2.59 3.67
N HIS A 118 6.68 -3.26 2.71
CA HIS A 118 6.37 -4.68 2.82
C HIS A 118 7.04 -5.48 1.71
N VAL A 119 7.83 -6.47 2.10
CA VAL A 119 8.43 -7.41 1.15
C VAL A 119 7.32 -8.27 0.56
N SER A 120 6.85 -7.87 -0.60
CA SER A 120 5.95 -8.67 -1.41
C SER A 120 6.64 -9.06 -2.70
N GLY A 121 6.37 -10.27 -3.11
CA GLY A 121 6.90 -10.97 -4.26
C GLY A 121 7.35 -10.16 -5.45
N VAL A 122 7.93 -10.84 -6.23
CA VAL A 122 8.71 -10.65 -7.42
C VAL A 122 7.86 -10.19 -8.56
N ASN A 123 8.14 -9.08 -9.23
CA ASN A 123 7.75 -9.01 -10.63
C ASN A 123 8.53 -7.88 -11.32
N GLY A 124 9.59 -8.27 -12.03
CA GLY A 124 10.27 -7.40 -12.98
C GLY A 124 11.16 -6.29 -12.43
N HIS A 125 11.08 -6.02 -11.13
CA HIS A 125 11.90 -5.02 -10.45
C HIS A 125 13.11 -5.66 -9.76
N SER A 126 14.13 -4.88 -9.52
CA SER A 126 15.34 -5.36 -8.84
C SER A 126 15.02 -5.87 -7.42
N SER A 127 15.80 -6.86 -6.97
CA SER A 127 15.56 -7.54 -5.70
C SER A 127 15.88 -6.73 -4.45
N THR A 128 16.48 -5.56 -4.60
CA THR A 128 16.85 -4.67 -3.50
C THR A 128 16.44 -3.23 -3.79
N ALA A 129 16.18 -2.47 -2.73
CA ALA A 129 15.93 -1.03 -2.84
C ALA A 129 17.11 -0.24 -3.43
N SER A 130 18.28 -0.85 -3.56
CA SER A 130 19.46 -0.28 -4.19
C SER A 130 19.50 -0.46 -5.71
N GLY A 131 18.53 -1.17 -6.31
CA GLY A 131 18.48 -1.35 -7.75
C GLY A 131 19.51 -2.33 -8.31
N ALA A 132 20.14 -3.16 -7.48
CA ALA A 132 21.05 -4.19 -7.94
C ALA A 132 20.30 -5.18 -8.84
N ARG A 133 20.59 -5.15 -10.14
CA ARG A 133 20.12 -6.17 -11.08
C ARG A 133 20.93 -7.44 -10.82
N PRO A 134 20.29 -8.62 -10.79
CA PRO A 134 21.07 -9.84 -10.91
C PRO A 134 21.81 -9.83 -12.24
N CYS A 135 23.09 -10.12 -12.23
CA CYS A 135 23.93 -10.32 -13.42
C CYS A 135 23.38 -11.45 -14.26
#